data_8fdb500fcc526cb3521945f3e25d8975
#
_entry.id   8fdb500fcc526cb3521945f3e25d8975
#
_cell.length_a   1.000
_cell.length_b   1.000
_cell.length_c   1.000
_cell.angle_alpha   90.00
_cell.angle_beta   90.00
_cell.angle_gamma   90.00
#
_symmetry.space_group_name_H-M   'P 1'
#
loop_
_entity.id
_entity.type
_entity.pdbx_description
1 polymer ?
#
loop_
_entity_poly.entity_id
_entity_poly.type
_entity_poly.pdbx_seq_one_letter_code
_entity_poly.pdbx_strand_id
1 'polypeptide(L)'
;MATMVARPYVNHVPTLTGGIGKKDLLRFYDEFFIPSNPPSTRMKLLSRTIGSDRVVDEMYFSFKHTQEVPWMLPNVPPTDKEVEIALVSVVCIRGGKLYHEHIYWDQASVLVQIGLLDPKLVPDSFKGKLDRLPVAGAESVRKVMDEDSEPSNDMLDAWWDDENEDAEDADDSADNTDSEDD
;
A
#
# COMPACT_ATOMS: atom_id res chain seq x y z
N MET A 1 -3.70 11.01 27.74
CA MET A 1 -3.48 12.46 27.43
C MET A 1 -2.16 13.01 28.02
N ALA A 2 -1.56 12.40 29.05
CA ALA A 2 -0.23 12.78 29.56
C ALA A 2 0.91 12.52 28.55
N THR A 3 0.67 11.64 27.57
CA THR A 3 1.63 11.20 26.54
C THR A 3 1.75 12.12 25.33
N MET A 4 0.97 13.20 25.26
CA MET A 4 0.94 14.13 24.12
C MET A 4 1.37 15.54 24.57
N VAL A 5 1.99 16.30 23.66
CA VAL A 5 2.26 17.75 23.84
C VAL A 5 0.96 18.56 23.97
N ALA A 6 1.06 19.87 24.20
CA ALA A 6 -0.14 20.72 24.32
C ALA A 6 -0.99 20.76 23.05
N ARG A 7 -0.34 20.77 21.87
CA ARG A 7 -1.00 20.80 20.56
C ARG A 7 -0.42 19.67 19.67
N PRO A 8 -0.83 18.41 19.90
CA PRO A 8 -0.41 17.30 19.07
C PRO A 8 -1.08 17.36 17.72
N TYR A 9 -0.52 16.61 16.74
CA TYR A 9 -1.04 16.56 15.38
C TYR A 9 -0.90 15.15 14.86
N VAL A 10 -1.98 14.61 14.26
CA VAL A 10 -1.99 13.31 13.57
C VAL A 10 -2.62 13.49 12.20
N ASN A 11 -2.01 12.92 11.19
CA ASN A 11 -2.50 12.98 9.81
C ASN A 11 -2.35 11.63 9.11
N HIS A 12 -3.46 11.08 8.68
CA HIS A 12 -3.55 9.99 7.72
C HIS A 12 -3.43 10.60 6.33
N VAL A 13 -2.24 10.52 5.75
CA VAL A 13 -1.85 11.30 4.57
C VAL A 13 -2.78 11.09 3.36
N PRO A 14 -3.16 9.85 3.00
CA PRO A 14 -3.98 9.63 1.81
C PRO A 14 -5.40 10.21 1.89
N THR A 15 -5.95 10.37 3.09
CA THR A 15 -7.36 10.76 3.30
C THR A 15 -7.53 12.08 4.04
N LEU A 16 -6.41 12.69 4.50
CA LEU A 16 -6.38 13.91 5.31
C LEU A 16 -7.18 13.79 6.62
N THR A 17 -7.36 12.56 7.13
CA THR A 17 -8.06 12.31 8.40
C THR A 17 -7.11 12.38 9.57
N GLY A 18 -7.61 12.66 10.76
CA GLY A 18 -6.84 12.88 11.98
C GLY A 18 -7.29 14.13 12.71
N GLY A 19 -6.33 14.96 13.17
CA GLY A 19 -6.70 16.20 13.85
C GLY A 19 -5.50 16.96 14.40
N ILE A 20 -5.76 18.21 14.80
CA ILE A 20 -4.79 19.11 15.41
C ILE A 20 -5.27 19.52 16.79
N GLY A 21 -4.45 19.28 17.81
CA GLY A 21 -4.78 19.56 19.20
C GLY A 21 -5.55 18.42 19.86
N LYS A 22 -5.55 18.45 21.19
CA LYS A 22 -6.10 17.33 21.99
C LYS A 22 -7.60 17.10 21.78
N LYS A 23 -8.36 18.18 21.58
CA LYS A 23 -9.82 18.10 21.42
C LYS A 23 -10.19 17.38 20.13
N ASP A 24 -9.59 17.79 19.01
CA ASP A 24 -9.90 17.20 17.71
C ASP A 24 -9.41 15.77 17.63
N LEU A 25 -8.20 15.49 18.15
CA LEU A 25 -7.67 14.12 18.18
C LEU A 25 -8.51 13.20 19.07
N LEU A 26 -8.98 13.68 20.22
CA LEU A 26 -9.84 12.89 21.09
C LEU A 26 -11.13 12.50 20.33
N ARG A 27 -11.77 13.49 19.72
CA ARG A 27 -12.96 13.25 18.89
C ARG A 27 -12.69 12.29 17.74
N PHE A 28 -11.57 12.49 17.03
CA PHE A 28 -11.20 11.61 15.91
C PHE A 28 -11.04 10.15 16.38
N TYR A 29 -10.29 9.93 17.45
CA TYR A 29 -10.08 8.57 17.96
C TYR A 29 -11.35 7.94 18.52
N ASP A 30 -12.16 8.68 19.25
CA ASP A 30 -13.35 8.16 19.92
C ASP A 30 -14.53 7.91 18.96
N GLU A 31 -14.69 8.74 17.90
CA GLU A 31 -15.83 8.67 17.01
C GLU A 31 -15.49 7.99 15.65
N PHE A 32 -14.28 8.18 15.11
CA PHE A 32 -13.96 7.85 13.71
C PHE A 32 -12.87 6.79 13.52
N PHE A 33 -12.03 6.53 14.52
CA PHE A 33 -10.91 5.60 14.39
C PHE A 33 -11.13 4.30 15.17
N ILE A 34 -11.24 4.38 16.50
CA ILE A 34 -11.31 3.18 17.36
C ILE A 34 -12.55 2.31 17.05
N PRO A 35 -13.78 2.86 17.03
CA PRO A 35 -14.99 2.06 16.83
C PRO A 35 -15.16 1.58 15.37
N SER A 36 -14.47 2.21 14.42
CA SER A 36 -14.65 1.92 13.00
C SER A 36 -13.74 0.81 12.46
N ASN A 37 -12.79 0.33 13.26
CA ASN A 37 -11.96 -0.79 12.82
C ASN A 37 -12.76 -2.10 12.88
N PRO A 38 -12.91 -2.84 11.76
CA PRO A 38 -13.62 -4.12 11.74
C PRO A 38 -13.02 -5.13 12.72
N PRO A 39 -13.82 -6.05 13.27
CA PRO A 39 -13.33 -7.09 14.20
C PRO A 39 -12.24 -7.99 13.61
N SER A 40 -12.18 -8.09 12.28
CA SER A 40 -11.16 -8.84 11.54
C SER A 40 -9.82 -8.12 11.43
N THR A 41 -9.74 -6.86 11.88
CA THR A 41 -8.51 -6.05 11.76
C THR A 41 -7.29 -6.77 12.35
N ARG A 42 -6.21 -6.81 11.58
CA ARG A 42 -4.91 -7.34 11.98
C ARG A 42 -3.84 -6.31 11.67
N MET A 43 -2.87 -6.21 12.56
CA MET A 43 -1.69 -5.37 12.36
C MET A 43 -0.45 -6.15 12.81
N LYS A 44 0.57 -6.19 11.95
CA LYS A 44 1.87 -6.83 12.22
C LYS A 44 2.98 -5.82 11.95
N LEU A 45 3.81 -5.57 12.95
CA LEU A 45 5.03 -4.78 12.78
C LEU A 45 6.01 -5.59 11.92
N LEU A 46 6.49 -5.01 10.83
CA LEU A 46 7.51 -5.59 9.93
C LEU A 46 8.89 -5.07 10.30
N SER A 47 9.04 -3.77 10.40
CA SER A 47 10.29 -3.12 10.78
C SER A 47 10.06 -1.91 11.67
N ARG A 48 11.05 -1.56 12.50
CA ARG A 48 11.06 -0.35 13.32
C ARG A 48 12.43 0.30 13.31
N THR A 49 12.46 1.59 13.00
CA THR A 49 13.64 2.43 13.14
C THR A 49 13.42 3.48 14.21
N ILE A 50 14.36 3.59 15.15
CA ILE A 50 14.31 4.56 16.25
C ILE A 50 15.44 5.58 16.08
N GLY A 51 15.06 6.83 15.86
CA GLY A 51 15.97 7.98 15.83
C GLY A 51 15.96 8.78 17.13
N SER A 52 16.64 9.92 17.13
CA SER A 52 16.74 10.80 18.32
C SER A 52 15.41 11.44 18.71
N ASP A 53 14.53 11.73 17.75
CA ASP A 53 13.23 12.38 17.95
C ASP A 53 12.09 11.70 17.17
N ARG A 54 12.36 10.56 16.51
CA ARG A 54 11.40 9.85 15.64
C ARG A 54 11.45 8.36 15.83
N VAL A 55 10.27 7.75 15.67
CA VAL A 55 10.09 6.33 15.46
C VAL A 55 9.39 6.15 14.11
N VAL A 56 9.93 5.28 13.26
CA VAL A 56 9.32 4.90 11.99
C VAL A 56 8.99 3.41 12.06
N ASP A 57 7.72 3.10 11.89
CA ASP A 57 7.19 1.75 11.87
C ASP A 57 6.68 1.42 10.47
N GLU A 58 7.13 0.30 9.93
CA GLU A 58 6.56 -0.34 8.75
C GLU A 58 5.71 -1.51 9.21
N MET A 59 4.48 -1.58 8.75
CA MET A 59 3.47 -2.51 9.26
C MET A 59 2.68 -3.14 8.11
N TYR A 60 2.37 -4.42 8.26
CA TYR A 60 1.27 -5.04 7.54
C TYR A 60 -0.04 -4.73 8.28
N PHE A 61 -1.03 -4.29 7.55
CA PHE A 61 -2.37 -4.00 8.06
C PHE A 61 -3.42 -4.65 7.16
N SER A 62 -4.37 -5.35 7.74
CA SER A 62 -5.45 -6.02 7.00
C SER A 62 -6.77 -6.01 7.74
N PHE A 63 -7.86 -6.05 7.00
CA PHE A 63 -9.21 -6.20 7.51
C PHE A 63 -10.18 -6.66 6.42
N LYS A 64 -11.29 -7.25 6.82
CA LYS A 64 -12.45 -7.42 5.95
C LYS A 64 -13.40 -6.22 6.11
N HIS A 65 -13.74 -5.54 5.02
CA HIS A 65 -14.53 -4.31 5.01
C HIS A 65 -16.01 -4.58 5.28
N THR A 66 -16.33 -4.99 6.52
CA THR A 66 -17.70 -5.37 6.99
C THR A 66 -18.45 -4.23 7.65
N GLN A 67 -17.80 -3.09 7.86
CA GLN A 67 -18.39 -1.86 8.41
C GLN A 67 -17.69 -0.65 7.79
N GLU A 68 -18.24 0.55 7.96
CA GLU A 68 -17.60 1.78 7.51
C GLU A 68 -16.28 2.01 8.24
N VAL A 69 -15.24 2.41 7.48
CA VAL A 69 -13.89 2.73 7.98
C VAL A 69 -13.54 4.17 7.57
N PRO A 70 -14.18 5.18 8.18
CA PRO A 70 -14.15 6.56 7.70
C PRO A 70 -12.77 7.21 7.68
N TRP A 71 -11.83 6.72 8.47
CA TRP A 71 -10.47 7.24 8.46
C TRP A 71 -9.66 6.79 7.22
N MET A 72 -10.00 5.64 6.62
CA MET A 72 -9.35 5.09 5.42
C MET A 72 -10.24 5.18 4.17
N LEU A 73 -11.53 4.97 4.34
CA LEU A 73 -12.55 4.89 3.27
C LEU A 73 -13.74 5.81 3.62
N PRO A 74 -13.52 7.15 3.67
CA PRO A 74 -14.58 8.09 4.05
C PRO A 74 -15.80 7.96 3.11
N ASN A 75 -16.97 7.77 3.70
CA ASN A 75 -18.28 7.64 3.02
C ASN A 75 -18.40 6.43 2.07
N VAL A 76 -17.51 5.45 2.15
CA VAL A 76 -17.62 4.20 1.38
C VAL A 76 -18.40 3.18 2.22
N PRO A 77 -19.55 2.66 1.73
CA PRO A 77 -20.30 1.63 2.44
C PRO A 77 -19.51 0.30 2.46
N PRO A 78 -19.81 -0.59 3.41
CA PRO A 78 -19.16 -1.91 3.50
C PRO A 78 -19.25 -2.69 2.19
N THR A 79 -18.13 -3.29 1.78
CA THR A 79 -18.03 -4.05 0.51
C THR A 79 -17.86 -5.55 0.73
N ASP A 80 -17.67 -6.00 1.97
CA ASP A 80 -17.33 -7.37 2.35
C ASP A 80 -16.05 -7.93 1.72
N LYS A 81 -15.21 -7.04 1.16
CA LYS A 81 -13.90 -7.40 0.57
C LYS A 81 -12.80 -7.40 1.61
N GLU A 82 -11.79 -8.24 1.38
CA GLU A 82 -10.54 -8.20 2.13
C GLU A 82 -9.68 -7.03 1.64
N VAL A 83 -8.97 -6.41 2.58
CA VAL A 83 -7.99 -5.34 2.33
C VAL A 83 -6.68 -5.69 3.05
N GLU A 84 -5.59 -5.63 2.32
CA GLU A 84 -4.23 -5.86 2.81
C GLU A 84 -3.33 -4.75 2.31
N ILE A 85 -2.62 -4.05 3.20
CA ILE A 85 -1.73 -2.94 2.83
C ILE A 85 -0.45 -2.92 3.65
N ALA A 86 0.59 -2.36 3.06
CA ALA A 86 1.73 -1.83 3.81
C ALA A 86 1.36 -0.44 4.35
N LEU A 87 1.59 -0.21 5.63
CA LEU A 87 1.32 1.03 6.31
C LEU A 87 2.59 1.51 7.00
N VAL A 88 2.96 2.77 6.80
CA VAL A 88 4.12 3.39 7.44
C VAL A 88 3.65 4.50 8.39
N SER A 89 4.04 4.41 9.66
CA SER A 89 3.83 5.46 10.66
C SER A 89 5.14 6.15 10.98
N VAL A 90 5.16 7.47 10.89
CA VAL A 90 6.29 8.33 11.28
C VAL A 90 5.87 9.16 12.49
N VAL A 91 6.32 8.74 13.65
CA VAL A 91 5.99 9.38 14.95
C VAL A 91 7.13 10.28 15.39
N CYS A 92 6.86 11.56 15.59
CA CYS A 92 7.80 12.50 16.20
C CYS A 92 7.52 12.66 17.71
N ILE A 93 8.56 12.49 18.51
CA ILE A 93 8.50 12.56 19.97
C ILE A 93 9.35 13.74 20.45
N ARG A 94 8.80 14.59 21.31
CA ARG A 94 9.50 15.70 21.95
C ARG A 94 9.27 15.69 23.46
N GLY A 95 10.35 15.67 24.22
CA GLY A 95 10.28 15.61 25.68
C GLY A 95 9.48 14.40 26.19
N GLY A 96 9.65 13.23 25.56
CA GLY A 96 8.93 12.00 25.90
C GLY A 96 7.43 12.02 25.55
N LYS A 97 6.96 12.95 24.69
CA LYS A 97 5.56 13.11 24.33
C LYS A 97 5.38 13.13 22.81
N LEU A 98 4.27 12.54 22.34
CA LEU A 98 3.84 12.64 20.95
C LEU A 98 3.70 14.11 20.55
N TYR A 99 4.46 14.52 19.55
CA TYR A 99 4.39 15.83 18.93
C TYR A 99 3.55 15.78 17.67
N HIS A 100 3.90 14.91 16.72
CA HIS A 100 3.07 14.61 15.56
C HIS A 100 3.26 13.17 15.08
N GLU A 101 2.28 12.68 14.31
CA GLU A 101 2.32 11.42 13.61
C GLU A 101 1.78 11.60 12.19
N HIS A 102 2.51 11.05 11.22
CA HIS A 102 2.07 10.92 9.83
C HIS A 102 1.96 9.44 9.49
N ILE A 103 0.81 9.05 8.93
CA ILE A 103 0.54 7.68 8.55
C ILE A 103 0.33 7.63 7.03
N TYR A 104 1.04 6.73 6.37
CA TYR A 104 1.07 6.57 4.92
C TYR A 104 0.63 5.17 4.53
N TRP A 105 -0.10 5.06 3.45
CA TRP A 105 -0.39 3.82 2.74
C TRP A 105 -0.72 4.14 1.28
N ASP A 106 -0.80 3.11 0.44
CA ASP A 106 -1.28 3.27 -0.93
C ASP A 106 -2.81 3.20 -0.98
N GLN A 107 -3.44 4.35 -1.18
CA GLN A 107 -4.90 4.43 -1.28
C GLN A 107 -5.43 3.80 -2.57
N ALA A 108 -4.67 3.85 -3.67
CA ALA A 108 -5.08 3.23 -4.91
C ALA A 108 -5.20 1.72 -4.74
N SER A 109 -4.24 1.10 -4.05
CA SER A 109 -4.30 -0.33 -3.70
C SER A 109 -5.55 -0.69 -2.89
N VAL A 110 -5.92 0.12 -1.89
CA VAL A 110 -7.16 -0.08 -1.13
C VAL A 110 -8.38 -0.04 -2.04
N LEU A 111 -8.47 0.98 -2.91
CA LEU A 111 -9.61 1.16 -3.82
C LEU A 111 -9.73 0.04 -4.85
N VAL A 112 -8.60 -0.50 -5.34
CA VAL A 112 -8.57 -1.67 -6.23
C VAL A 112 -9.14 -2.90 -5.51
N GLN A 113 -8.68 -3.18 -4.30
CA GLN A 113 -9.07 -4.36 -3.53
C GLN A 113 -10.56 -4.37 -3.18
N ILE A 114 -11.15 -3.21 -2.87
CA ILE A 114 -12.60 -3.13 -2.59
C ILE A 114 -13.46 -3.03 -3.86
N GLY A 115 -12.83 -2.95 -5.06
CA GLY A 115 -13.52 -2.88 -6.34
C GLY A 115 -14.06 -1.49 -6.69
N LEU A 116 -13.61 -0.42 -6.00
CA LEU A 116 -14.00 0.96 -6.29
C LEU A 116 -13.11 1.58 -7.39
N LEU A 117 -11.90 1.08 -7.58
CA LEU A 117 -11.01 1.41 -8.69
C LEU A 117 -10.73 0.17 -9.52
N ASP A 118 -11.22 0.14 -10.77
CA ASP A 118 -10.86 -0.90 -11.73
C ASP A 118 -9.63 -0.45 -12.53
N PRO A 119 -8.48 -1.17 -12.45
CA PRO A 119 -7.29 -0.83 -13.22
C PRO A 119 -7.52 -0.80 -14.74
N LYS A 120 -8.53 -1.49 -15.26
CA LYS A 120 -8.88 -1.52 -16.69
C LYS A 120 -9.69 -0.31 -17.15
N LEU A 121 -10.21 0.49 -16.24
CA LEU A 121 -10.97 1.71 -16.57
C LEU A 121 -10.04 2.89 -16.86
N VAL A 122 -9.36 2.81 -18.00
CA VAL A 122 -8.48 3.88 -18.49
C VAL A 122 -9.31 5.04 -19.03
N PRO A 123 -9.03 6.30 -18.60
CA PRO A 123 -9.70 7.48 -19.14
C PRO A 123 -9.58 7.61 -20.65
N ASP A 124 -10.62 8.11 -21.33
CA ASP A 124 -10.67 8.21 -22.80
C ASP A 124 -9.47 8.95 -23.40
N SER A 125 -8.93 9.93 -22.69
CA SER A 125 -7.75 10.70 -23.12
C SER A 125 -6.46 9.88 -23.22
N PHE A 126 -6.42 8.68 -22.61
CA PHE A 126 -5.28 7.76 -22.59
C PHE A 126 -5.56 6.45 -23.33
N LYS A 127 -6.77 6.22 -23.84
CA LYS A 127 -7.09 5.02 -24.62
C LYS A 127 -6.17 4.88 -25.83
N GLY A 128 -5.63 3.68 -26.04
CA GLY A 128 -4.65 3.38 -27.07
C GLY A 128 -3.23 3.86 -26.80
N LYS A 129 -2.98 4.39 -25.59
CA LYS A 129 -1.64 4.74 -25.08
C LYS A 129 -1.33 4.05 -23.76
N LEU A 130 -2.34 3.53 -23.10
CA LEU A 130 -2.26 2.88 -21.81
C LEU A 130 -3.32 1.78 -21.76
N ASP A 131 -2.91 0.55 -21.51
CA ASP A 131 -3.81 -0.61 -21.46
C ASP A 131 -4.50 -0.73 -20.10
N ARG A 132 -3.82 -0.29 -19.04
CA ARG A 132 -4.36 -0.27 -17.67
C ARG A 132 -3.78 0.89 -16.86
N LEU A 133 -4.48 1.29 -15.80
CA LEU A 133 -3.93 2.19 -14.80
C LEU A 133 -2.74 1.53 -14.09
N PRO A 134 -1.62 2.24 -13.88
CA PRO A 134 -0.44 1.69 -13.19
C PRO A 134 -0.66 1.66 -11.67
N VAL A 135 -1.57 0.81 -11.23
CA VAL A 135 -1.93 0.62 -9.82
C VAL A 135 -1.95 -0.86 -9.47
N ALA A 136 -1.45 -1.19 -8.29
CA ALA A 136 -1.46 -2.53 -7.74
C ALA A 136 -2.60 -2.72 -6.73
N GLY A 137 -2.95 -3.96 -6.44
CA GLY A 137 -3.85 -4.36 -5.36
C GLY A 137 -3.09 -4.91 -4.15
N ALA A 138 -3.54 -6.05 -3.63
CA ALA A 138 -2.92 -6.71 -2.47
C ALA A 138 -1.52 -7.27 -2.77
N GLU A 139 -1.19 -7.52 -4.04
CA GLU A 139 0.13 -8.00 -4.47
C GLU A 139 1.26 -7.09 -4.00
N SER A 140 1.03 -5.77 -3.90
CA SER A 140 2.04 -4.82 -3.43
C SER A 140 2.51 -5.11 -2.01
N VAL A 141 1.59 -5.37 -1.07
CA VAL A 141 1.97 -5.68 0.31
C VAL A 141 2.45 -7.12 0.45
N ARG A 142 1.96 -8.05 -0.36
CA ARG A 142 2.45 -9.43 -0.35
C ARG A 142 3.93 -9.47 -0.68
N LYS A 143 4.38 -8.70 -1.68
CA LYS A 143 5.79 -8.59 -2.03
C LYS A 143 6.64 -7.93 -0.94
N VAL A 144 6.07 -7.03 -0.12
CA VAL A 144 6.76 -6.52 1.09
C VAL A 144 6.93 -7.61 2.15
N MET A 145 5.97 -8.53 2.23
CA MET A 145 5.99 -9.63 3.20
C MET A 145 6.90 -10.80 2.77
N ASP A 146 7.00 -11.02 1.47
CA ASP A 146 7.75 -12.09 0.82
C ASP A 146 8.17 -11.61 -0.58
N GLU A 147 9.47 -11.39 -0.79
CA GLU A 147 10.04 -10.85 -2.03
C GLU A 147 9.84 -11.75 -3.25
N ASP A 148 9.62 -13.04 -3.03
CA ASP A 148 9.39 -14.05 -4.08
C ASP A 148 7.90 -14.28 -4.39
N SER A 149 6.98 -13.62 -3.65
CA SER A 149 5.53 -13.86 -3.79
C SER A 149 4.92 -13.37 -5.09
N GLU A 150 5.49 -12.33 -5.68
CA GLU A 150 4.97 -11.67 -6.88
C GLU A 150 6.13 -11.27 -7.79
N PRO A 151 5.99 -11.35 -9.12
CA PRO A 151 7.03 -10.89 -10.04
C PRO A 151 7.28 -9.39 -9.90
N SER A 152 8.50 -8.97 -10.22
CA SER A 152 8.82 -7.55 -10.35
C SER A 152 8.56 -7.10 -11.78
N ASN A 153 8.26 -5.81 -11.95
CA ASN A 153 8.21 -5.14 -13.26
C ASN A 153 7.04 -5.55 -14.19
N ASP A 154 6.02 -6.27 -13.70
CA ASP A 154 4.83 -6.65 -14.47
C ASP A 154 4.10 -5.49 -15.19
N MET A 155 4.35 -4.25 -14.75
CA MET A 155 3.77 -3.05 -15.36
C MET A 155 4.73 -2.38 -16.36
N LEU A 156 5.89 -2.99 -16.64
CA LEU A 156 6.90 -2.47 -17.55
C LEU A 156 6.96 -3.37 -18.78
N ASP A 157 6.17 -3.07 -19.81
CA ASP A 157 6.07 -3.90 -21.03
C ASP A 157 7.45 -4.18 -21.65
N ALA A 158 8.31 -3.16 -21.77
CA ALA A 158 9.65 -3.30 -22.33
C ALA A 158 10.60 -4.22 -21.49
N TRP A 159 10.27 -4.51 -20.25
CA TRP A 159 11.07 -5.44 -19.42
C TRP A 159 10.98 -6.88 -19.93
N TRP A 160 9.83 -7.27 -20.43
CA TRP A 160 9.56 -8.63 -20.90
C TRP A 160 9.96 -8.83 -22.35
N ASP A 161 10.06 -7.76 -23.15
CA ASP A 161 10.48 -7.82 -24.54
C ASP A 161 11.95 -8.25 -24.64
N ASP A 162 12.85 -7.74 -23.80
CA ASP A 162 14.28 -8.10 -23.77
C ASP A 162 14.51 -9.58 -23.42
N GLU A 163 13.70 -10.18 -22.53
CA GLU A 163 13.85 -11.60 -22.14
C GLU A 163 13.43 -12.56 -23.27
N ASN A 164 12.53 -12.13 -24.18
CA ASN A 164 12.10 -12.94 -25.31
C ASN A 164 13.13 -12.89 -26.46
N GLU A 165 13.86 -11.79 -26.67
CA GLU A 165 14.92 -11.70 -27.67
C GLU A 165 16.08 -12.65 -27.32
N ASP A 166 16.50 -12.74 -26.05
CA ASP A 166 17.58 -13.65 -25.60
C ASP A 166 17.16 -15.13 -25.70
N ALA A 167 15.87 -15.47 -25.65
CA ALA A 167 15.37 -16.83 -25.75
C ALA A 167 15.28 -17.31 -27.23
N GLU A 168 14.97 -16.42 -28.17
CA GLU A 168 14.93 -16.76 -29.62
C GLU A 168 16.35 -16.96 -30.17
N ASP A 169 17.34 -16.18 -29.73
CA ASP A 169 18.74 -16.34 -30.13
C ASP A 169 19.39 -17.62 -29.59
N ALA A 170 18.87 -18.20 -28.49
CA ALA A 170 19.40 -19.45 -27.91
C ALA A 170 18.93 -20.70 -28.67
N ASP A 171 17.75 -20.67 -29.32
CA ASP A 171 17.19 -21.81 -30.06
C ASP A 171 17.82 -21.95 -31.47
N ASP A 172 18.21 -20.82 -32.06
CA ASP A 172 18.81 -20.80 -33.41
C ASP A 172 20.28 -21.29 -33.43
N SER A 173 20.93 -21.41 -32.25
CA SER A 173 22.31 -21.87 -32.13
C SER A 173 22.45 -23.41 -31.99
N ALA A 174 21.35 -24.15 -31.81
CA ALA A 174 21.38 -25.59 -31.58
C ALA A 174 21.23 -26.48 -32.82
N ASP A 175 20.91 -25.90 -34.01
CA ASP A 175 20.62 -26.68 -35.22
C ASP A 175 21.75 -26.73 -36.27
N ASN A 176 23.01 -26.38 -35.91
CA ASN A 176 24.13 -26.33 -36.86
C ASN A 176 25.33 -27.20 -36.46
N THR A 177 25.09 -28.45 -35.99
CA THR A 177 26.14 -29.46 -35.88
C THR A 177 25.58 -30.81 -36.24
N ASP A 178 25.50 -31.12 -37.57
CA ASP A 178 25.73 -32.47 -38.10
C ASP A 178 25.69 -32.45 -39.65
N SER A 179 26.85 -32.45 -40.25
CA SER A 179 27.14 -33.16 -41.49
C SER A 179 28.51 -32.77 -42.04
N GLU A 180 29.55 -33.50 -41.62
CA GLU A 180 30.71 -33.82 -42.45
C GLU A 180 31.35 -35.07 -41.88
N ASP A 181 31.08 -36.21 -42.55
CA ASP A 181 31.98 -37.31 -42.69
C ASP A 181 31.54 -38.17 -43.89
N ASP A 182 32.33 -38.01 -44.99
CA ASP A 182 32.89 -39.12 -45.80
C ASP A 182 34.01 -38.58 -46.68
#